data_b27bc395a83d89271cdbf8f1ec59c191
#
_entry.id   b27bc395a83d89271cdbf8f1ec59c191
#
_cell.length_a   1.000
_cell.length_b   1.000
_cell.length_c   1.000
_cell.angle_alpha   90.00
_cell.angle_beta   90.00
_cell.angle_gamma   90.00
#
_symmetry.space_group_name_H-M   'P 1'
#
loop_
_entity.id
_entity.type
_entity.pdbx_description
1 polymer ?
#
loop_
_entity_poly.entity_id
_entity_poly.type
_entity_poly.pdbx_seq_one_letter_code
_entity_poly.pdbx_strand_id
1 'polypeptide(L)'
;MAPTTDDAPLVWLLGKTGAGKTSIVAALTGAPAAAVGDGFTPTTPGARLYPFPANTPALRFLDTRGLEDTASHDPAEAIAFAEAEAAVLMIALRADDLAPGPVLDAARAARRTRPEMPVIVAQTRLHDLYDADGAHRLP
;
A
#
# COMPACT_ATOMS: atom_id res chain seq x y z
N MET A 1 -16.29 -22.74 -10.60
CA MET A 1 -15.38 -22.98 -9.46
C MET A 1 -15.17 -21.68 -8.72
N ALA A 2 -15.38 -21.66 -7.40
CA ALA A 2 -15.17 -20.46 -6.62
C ALA A 2 -13.68 -20.07 -6.67
N PRO A 3 -13.33 -18.77 -6.86
CA PRO A 3 -11.94 -18.35 -6.82
C PRO A 3 -11.34 -18.64 -5.43
N THR A 4 -10.13 -19.15 -5.41
CA THR A 4 -9.40 -19.34 -4.16
C THR A 4 -8.91 -17.98 -3.64
N THR A 5 -8.49 -17.93 -2.39
CA THR A 5 -7.92 -16.71 -1.80
C THR A 5 -6.75 -16.19 -2.63
N ASP A 6 -6.02 -17.08 -3.29
CA ASP A 6 -4.84 -16.73 -4.08
C ASP A 6 -5.16 -16.17 -5.47
N ASP A 7 -6.41 -16.28 -5.91
CA ASP A 7 -6.81 -15.81 -7.25
C ASP A 7 -7.30 -14.37 -7.28
N ALA A 8 -7.58 -13.77 -6.13
CA ALA A 8 -8.04 -12.39 -6.07
C ALA A 8 -6.93 -11.43 -6.50
N PRO A 9 -7.26 -10.35 -7.24
CA PRO A 9 -6.27 -9.36 -7.63
C PRO A 9 -5.51 -8.80 -6.43
N LEU A 10 -4.20 -8.63 -6.59
CA LEU A 10 -3.32 -8.14 -5.56
C LEU A 10 -3.03 -6.65 -5.77
N VAL A 11 -3.34 -5.84 -4.78
CA VAL A 11 -2.99 -4.42 -4.72
C VAL A 11 -1.74 -4.26 -3.88
N TRP A 12 -0.65 -3.84 -4.49
CA TRP A 12 0.60 -3.59 -3.79
C TRP A 12 0.59 -2.18 -3.21
N LEU A 13 0.64 -2.08 -1.89
CA LEU A 13 0.71 -0.81 -1.16
C LEU A 13 2.18 -0.47 -0.91
N LEU A 14 2.63 0.63 -1.49
CA LEU A 14 3.99 1.11 -1.34
C LEU A 14 3.96 2.47 -0.65
N GLY A 15 4.72 2.62 0.43
CA GLY A 15 4.76 3.88 1.17
C GLY A 15 5.50 3.70 2.48
N LYS A 16 5.95 4.82 3.04
CA LYS A 16 6.61 4.83 4.34
C LYS A 16 5.64 4.47 5.46
N THR A 17 6.18 4.04 6.60
CA THR A 17 5.42 3.91 7.84
C THR A 17 4.77 5.26 8.16
N GLY A 18 3.48 5.23 8.46
CA GLY A 18 2.72 6.46 8.71
C GLY A 18 2.25 7.20 7.47
N ALA A 19 2.47 6.67 6.26
CA ALA A 19 1.96 7.28 5.03
C ALA A 19 0.44 7.17 4.87
N GLY A 20 -0.23 6.38 5.72
CA GLY A 20 -1.68 6.23 5.66
C GLY A 20 -2.16 5.02 4.86
N LYS A 21 -1.30 4.03 4.65
CA LYS A 21 -1.68 2.81 3.91
C LYS A 21 -2.88 2.09 4.54
N THR A 22 -2.88 1.91 5.85
CA THR A 22 -4.00 1.32 6.58
C THR A 22 -5.28 2.15 6.42
N SER A 23 -5.15 3.48 6.47
CA SER A 23 -6.30 4.38 6.28
C SER A 23 -6.87 4.28 4.87
N ILE A 24 -6.03 4.11 3.85
CA ILE A 24 -6.47 3.92 2.47
C ILE A 24 -7.28 2.62 2.36
N VAL A 25 -6.76 1.52 2.92
CA VAL A 25 -7.46 0.24 2.93
C VAL A 25 -8.79 0.34 3.68
N ALA A 26 -8.80 1.01 4.82
CA ALA A 26 -10.03 1.25 5.58
C ALA A 26 -11.07 2.03 4.75
N ALA A 27 -10.63 3.06 4.03
CA ALA A 27 -11.52 3.84 3.17
C ALA A 27 -12.10 3.01 2.01
N LEU A 28 -11.27 2.18 1.40
CA LEU A 28 -11.67 1.35 0.26
C LEU A 28 -12.58 0.18 0.67
N THR A 29 -12.40 -0.36 1.86
CA THR A 29 -13.13 -1.54 2.32
C THR A 29 -14.33 -1.20 3.21
N GLY A 30 -14.37 0.02 3.77
CA GLY A 30 -15.36 0.41 4.77
C GLY A 30 -15.10 -0.16 6.15
N ALA A 31 -14.02 -0.90 6.36
CA ALA A 31 -13.66 -1.45 7.65
C ALA A 31 -12.99 -0.38 8.54
N PRO A 32 -13.14 -0.45 9.88
CA PRO A 32 -12.39 0.43 10.78
C PRO A 32 -10.88 0.24 10.63
N ALA A 33 -10.11 1.32 10.74
CA ALA A 33 -8.67 1.26 10.56
C ALA A 33 -7.98 0.27 11.51
N ALA A 34 -8.45 0.17 12.76
CA ALA A 34 -7.92 -0.79 13.73
C ALA A 34 -8.13 -2.24 13.27
N ALA A 35 -9.33 -2.55 12.74
CA ALA A 35 -9.64 -3.88 12.22
C ALA A 35 -8.77 -4.20 10.98
N VAL A 36 -8.52 -3.23 10.12
CA VAL A 36 -7.61 -3.40 8.98
C VAL A 36 -6.21 -3.72 9.47
N GLY A 37 -5.67 -2.94 10.41
CA GLY A 37 -4.34 -3.17 10.96
C GLY A 37 -4.18 -4.58 11.55
N ASP A 38 -5.18 -5.05 12.29
CA ASP A 38 -5.19 -6.38 12.90
C ASP A 38 -5.40 -7.51 11.88
N GLY A 39 -5.99 -7.18 10.73
CA GLY A 39 -6.29 -8.15 9.68
C GLY A 39 -5.12 -8.47 8.75
N PHE A 40 -4.04 -7.69 8.78
CA PHE A 40 -2.84 -7.99 8.02
C PHE A 40 -2.09 -9.17 8.64
N THR A 41 -1.74 -10.15 7.82
CA THR A 41 -0.99 -11.32 8.26
C THR A 41 0.33 -11.44 7.50
N PRO A 42 1.44 -11.83 8.15
CA PRO A 42 2.72 -12.04 7.49
C PRO A 42 2.63 -13.12 6.40
N THR A 43 3.27 -12.90 5.25
CA THR A 43 3.37 -13.89 4.17
C THR A 43 4.82 -14.26 3.91
N THR A 44 5.69 -13.27 3.77
CA THR A 44 7.13 -13.42 3.63
C THR A 44 7.79 -12.42 4.58
N PRO A 45 9.09 -12.55 4.86
CA PRO A 45 9.78 -11.53 5.62
C PRO A 45 9.60 -10.15 4.96
N GLY A 46 9.05 -9.21 5.71
CA GLY A 46 8.84 -7.85 5.24
C GLY A 46 7.55 -7.61 4.45
N ALA A 47 6.71 -8.63 4.26
CA ALA A 47 5.44 -8.47 3.57
C ALA A 47 4.28 -8.97 4.41
N ARG A 48 3.16 -8.25 4.36
CA ARG A 48 1.91 -8.62 5.03
C ARG A 48 0.76 -8.52 4.05
N LEU A 49 -0.21 -9.42 4.21
CA LEU A 49 -1.35 -9.55 3.32
C LEU A 49 -2.66 -9.31 4.06
N TYR A 50 -3.56 -8.57 3.42
CA TYR A 50 -4.92 -8.33 3.90
C TYR A 50 -5.90 -8.72 2.80
N PRO A 51 -6.52 -9.91 2.88
CA PRO A 51 -7.57 -10.29 1.94
C PRO A 51 -8.90 -9.64 2.33
N PHE A 52 -9.68 -9.18 1.35
CA PHE A 52 -10.98 -8.57 1.61
C PHE A 52 -11.99 -8.93 0.51
N PRO A 53 -13.20 -9.39 0.88
CA PRO A 53 -13.59 -9.87 2.22
C PRO A 53 -12.80 -11.10 2.64
N ALA A 54 -12.70 -11.33 3.96
CA ALA A 54 -11.82 -12.38 4.49
C ALA A 54 -12.16 -13.79 4.00
N ASN A 55 -13.45 -14.09 3.85
CA ASN A 55 -13.92 -15.45 3.50
C ASN A 55 -13.96 -15.71 1.99
N THR A 56 -14.23 -14.68 1.20
CA THR A 56 -14.29 -14.77 -0.26
C THR A 56 -13.64 -13.52 -0.84
N PRO A 57 -12.30 -13.48 -0.87
CA PRO A 57 -11.60 -12.25 -1.25
C PRO A 57 -11.93 -11.79 -2.67
N ALA A 58 -12.32 -10.54 -2.80
CA ALA A 58 -12.43 -9.84 -4.06
C ALA A 58 -11.13 -9.11 -4.40
N LEU A 59 -10.39 -8.69 -3.37
CA LEU A 59 -9.09 -8.04 -3.47
C LEU A 59 -8.18 -8.55 -2.37
N ARG A 60 -6.88 -8.46 -2.62
CA ARG A 60 -5.85 -8.67 -1.59
C ARG A 60 -4.95 -7.44 -1.58
N PHE A 61 -4.69 -6.92 -0.39
CA PHE A 61 -3.76 -5.80 -0.22
C PHE A 61 -2.45 -6.35 0.32
N LEU A 62 -1.34 -6.00 -0.32
CA LEU A 62 -0.01 -6.40 0.09
C LEU A 62 0.76 -5.17 0.57
N ASP A 63 1.20 -5.21 1.81
CA ASP A 63 2.04 -4.17 2.40
C ASP A 63 3.47 -4.68 2.51
N THR A 64 4.41 -3.99 1.84
CA THR A 64 5.83 -4.29 1.92
C THR A 64 6.50 -3.26 2.83
N ARG A 65 7.02 -3.72 3.96
CA ARG A 65 7.62 -2.87 5.00
C ARG A 65 9.08 -2.52 4.77
N GLY A 66 9.66 -2.90 3.67
CA GLY A 66 11.10 -2.96 3.57
C GLY A 66 11.85 -1.66 3.30
N LEU A 67 11.17 -0.57 3.00
CA LEU A 67 11.87 0.66 2.57
C LEU A 67 12.46 1.46 3.71
N GLU A 68 11.99 1.25 4.95
CA GLU A 68 12.43 2.01 6.13
C GLU A 68 13.09 1.14 7.19
N ASP A 69 12.73 -0.13 7.24
CA ASP A 69 13.22 -1.06 8.27
C ASP A 69 14.25 -2.01 7.66
N THR A 70 15.40 -1.47 7.31
CA THR A 70 16.52 -2.26 6.77
C THR A 70 17.28 -3.03 7.85
N ALA A 71 16.93 -2.81 9.13
CA ALA A 71 17.69 -3.37 10.24
C ALA A 71 17.41 -4.85 10.50
N SER A 72 16.25 -5.37 10.12
CA SER A 72 15.83 -6.72 10.52
C SER A 72 15.78 -7.74 9.38
N HIS A 73 15.69 -7.33 8.14
CA HIS A 73 15.66 -8.26 6.99
C HIS A 73 15.82 -7.53 5.66
N ASP A 74 16.26 -8.27 4.66
CA ASP A 74 16.39 -7.78 3.30
C ASP A 74 14.98 -7.67 2.66
N PRO A 75 14.57 -6.50 2.17
CA PRO A 75 13.27 -6.33 1.54
C PRO A 75 13.16 -6.96 0.15
N ALA A 76 14.24 -7.45 -0.42
CA ALA A 76 14.29 -7.90 -1.81
C ALA A 76 13.27 -9.00 -2.12
N GLU A 77 13.08 -9.96 -1.20
CA GLU A 77 12.13 -11.05 -1.40
C GLU A 77 10.69 -10.54 -1.44
N ALA A 78 10.32 -9.65 -0.51
CA ALA A 78 9.00 -9.06 -0.46
C ALA A 78 8.70 -8.23 -1.72
N ILE A 79 9.66 -7.45 -2.17
CA ILE A 79 9.53 -6.62 -3.37
C ILE A 79 9.43 -7.50 -4.62
N ALA A 80 10.24 -8.56 -4.73
CA ALA A 80 10.19 -9.48 -5.86
C ALA A 80 8.82 -10.17 -5.95
N PHE A 81 8.27 -10.59 -4.81
CA PHE A 81 6.92 -11.17 -4.77
C PHE A 81 5.88 -10.16 -5.25
N ALA A 82 5.93 -8.93 -4.74
CA ALA A 82 5.00 -7.88 -5.12
C ALA A 82 5.09 -7.56 -6.63
N GLU A 83 6.30 -7.43 -7.16
CA GLU A 83 6.51 -7.16 -8.58
C GLU A 83 5.96 -8.28 -9.48
N ALA A 84 6.08 -9.55 -9.03
CA ALA A 84 5.60 -10.69 -9.80
C ALA A 84 4.08 -10.82 -9.77
N GLU A 85 3.44 -10.56 -8.62
CA GLU A 85 2.05 -10.93 -8.37
C GLU A 85 1.07 -9.75 -8.41
N ALA A 86 1.53 -8.51 -8.26
CA ALA A 86 0.63 -7.38 -8.15
C ALA A 86 -0.12 -7.08 -9.45
N ALA A 87 -1.41 -6.81 -9.34
CA ALA A 87 -2.25 -6.34 -10.44
C ALA A 87 -2.17 -4.82 -10.58
N VAL A 88 -1.95 -4.12 -9.47
CA VAL A 88 -1.83 -2.65 -9.45
C VAL A 88 -0.88 -2.23 -8.33
N LEU A 89 -0.11 -1.17 -8.58
CA LEU A 89 0.74 -0.54 -7.59
C LEU A 89 0.05 0.72 -7.07
N MET A 90 -0.19 0.79 -5.77
CA MET A 90 -0.74 1.96 -5.12
C MET A 90 0.34 2.59 -4.23
N ILE A 91 0.72 3.82 -4.56
CA ILE A 91 1.74 4.56 -3.85
C ILE A 91 1.04 5.52 -2.87
N ALA A 92 1.33 5.37 -1.58
CA ALA A 92 0.83 6.27 -0.56
C ALA A 92 1.92 7.30 -0.21
N LEU A 93 1.62 8.57 -0.43
CA LEU A 93 2.53 9.68 -0.12
C LEU A 93 1.81 10.68 0.78
N ARG A 94 2.42 11.02 1.92
CA ARG A 94 1.94 12.14 2.72
C ARG A 94 2.21 13.43 1.97
N ALA A 95 1.24 14.32 1.97
CA ALA A 95 1.38 15.62 1.31
C ALA A 95 2.51 16.46 1.90
N ASP A 96 2.85 16.23 3.18
CA ASP A 96 3.92 16.93 3.90
C ASP A 96 5.26 16.18 3.89
N ASP A 97 5.38 15.08 3.14
CA ASP A 97 6.65 14.33 3.07
C ASP A 97 7.67 15.10 2.24
N LEU A 98 8.75 15.52 2.88
CA LEU A 98 9.83 16.25 2.24
C LEU A 98 10.90 15.35 1.61
N ALA A 99 10.79 14.04 1.79
CA ALA A 99 11.79 13.08 1.31
C ALA A 99 11.14 11.83 0.70
N PRO A 100 10.33 11.95 -0.37
CA PRO A 100 9.65 10.81 -0.98
C PRO A 100 10.56 9.95 -1.86
N GLY A 101 11.82 10.29 -2.01
CA GLY A 101 12.76 9.66 -2.94
C GLY A 101 12.81 8.14 -2.88
N PRO A 102 12.99 7.50 -1.70
CA PRO A 102 13.06 6.05 -1.62
C PRO A 102 11.79 5.35 -2.13
N VAL A 103 10.60 5.89 -1.84
CA VAL A 103 9.33 5.35 -2.31
C VAL A 103 9.23 5.49 -3.84
N LEU A 104 9.57 6.64 -4.38
CA LEU A 104 9.52 6.91 -5.81
C LEU A 104 10.54 6.05 -6.57
N ASP A 105 11.71 5.83 -6.00
CA ASP A 105 12.73 4.96 -6.61
C ASP A 105 12.26 3.51 -6.67
N ALA A 106 11.62 3.01 -5.62
CA ALA A 106 11.03 1.68 -5.61
C ALA A 106 9.90 1.56 -6.65
N ALA A 107 9.08 2.59 -6.79
CA ALA A 107 8.02 2.62 -7.79
C ALA A 107 8.58 2.60 -9.22
N ARG A 108 9.64 3.37 -9.48
CA ARG A 108 10.32 3.35 -10.78
C ARG A 108 10.93 1.99 -11.10
N ALA A 109 11.54 1.34 -10.11
CA ALA A 109 12.09 0.00 -10.27
C ALA A 109 10.99 -1.00 -10.63
N ALA A 110 9.86 -0.96 -9.94
CA ALA A 110 8.70 -1.80 -10.25
C ALA A 110 8.19 -1.57 -11.66
N ARG A 111 8.13 -0.32 -12.12
CA ARG A 111 7.71 0.03 -13.47
C ARG A 111 8.68 -0.46 -14.54
N ARG A 112 9.96 -0.51 -14.25
CA ARG A 112 10.94 -1.09 -15.17
C ARG A 112 10.76 -2.60 -15.33
N THR A 113 10.42 -3.28 -14.25
CA THR A 113 10.15 -4.73 -14.26
C THR A 113 8.83 -5.06 -14.94
N ARG A 114 7.80 -4.26 -14.68
CA ARG A 114 6.45 -4.45 -15.25
C ARG A 114 5.89 -3.13 -15.76
N PRO A 115 6.28 -2.71 -16.99
CA PRO A 115 5.84 -1.43 -17.55
C PRO A 115 4.33 -1.30 -17.71
N GLU A 116 3.63 -2.42 -17.88
CA GLU A 116 2.18 -2.45 -18.08
C GLU A 116 1.37 -2.35 -16.79
N MET A 117 2.01 -2.48 -15.62
CA MET A 117 1.30 -2.44 -14.34
C MET A 117 0.74 -1.04 -14.07
N PRO A 118 -0.58 -0.90 -13.85
CA PRO A 118 -1.16 0.39 -13.48
C PRO A 118 -0.60 0.91 -12.15
N VAL A 119 -0.42 2.22 -12.07
CA VAL A 119 0.08 2.89 -10.87
C VAL A 119 -0.95 3.93 -10.44
N ILE A 120 -1.33 3.89 -9.17
CA ILE A 120 -2.20 4.89 -8.54
C ILE A 120 -1.38 5.59 -7.46
N VAL A 121 -1.36 6.92 -7.49
CA VAL A 121 -0.73 7.71 -6.44
C VAL A 121 -1.81 8.29 -5.55
N ALA A 122 -1.78 7.93 -4.27
CA ALA A 122 -2.70 8.45 -3.27
C ALA A 122 -1.94 9.40 -2.34
N GLN A 123 -2.29 10.67 -2.38
CA GLN A 123 -1.78 11.64 -1.42
C GLN A 123 -2.62 11.62 -0.16
N THR A 124 -1.95 11.49 0.97
CA THR A 124 -2.60 11.44 2.28
C THR A 124 -2.25 12.69 3.09
N ARG A 125 -3.05 12.94 4.14
CA ARG A 125 -2.81 14.05 5.08
C ARG A 125 -2.85 15.42 4.44
N LEU A 126 -3.66 15.58 3.40
CA LEU A 126 -3.83 16.89 2.75
C LEU A 126 -4.36 17.94 3.72
N HIS A 127 -5.19 17.54 4.69
CA HIS A 127 -5.73 18.43 5.70
C HIS A 127 -4.65 19.10 6.56
N ASP A 128 -3.48 18.48 6.69
CA ASP A 128 -2.37 19.05 7.46
C ASP A 128 -1.73 20.27 6.78
N LEU A 129 -2.04 20.49 5.48
CA LEU A 129 -1.54 21.63 4.72
C LEU A 129 -2.46 22.85 4.78
N TYR A 130 -3.64 22.71 5.40
CA TYR A 130 -4.60 23.80 5.53
C TYR A 130 -4.49 24.40 6.94
N ASP A 131 -4.64 25.72 7.02
CA ASP A 131 -4.70 26.40 8.31
C ASP A 131 -5.92 25.93 9.10
N ALA A 132 -5.83 26.01 10.44
CA ALA A 132 -6.93 25.58 11.31
C ALA A 132 -8.25 26.29 11.02
N ASP A 133 -8.20 27.52 10.48
CA ASP A 133 -9.36 28.30 10.06
C ASP A 133 -9.71 28.09 8.57
N GLY A 134 -8.90 27.34 7.88
CA GLY A 134 -9.09 27.03 6.46
C GLY A 134 -10.14 25.97 6.27
N ALA A 135 -11.38 26.37 6.12
CA ALA A 135 -12.37 25.46 5.59
C ALA A 135 -11.83 24.87 4.29
N HIS A 136 -12.02 23.56 4.09
CA HIS A 136 -11.75 22.92 2.81
C HIS A 136 -12.54 23.67 1.72
N ARG A 137 -11.91 24.62 1.11
CA ARG A 137 -12.48 25.29 -0.05
C ARG A 137 -12.15 24.45 -1.25
N LEU A 138 -13.16 23.78 -1.76
CA LEU A 138 -13.05 23.21 -3.08
C LEU A 138 -12.84 24.37 -4.07
N PRO A 139 -11.93 24.20 -5.04
CA PRO A 139 -11.75 25.20 -6.08
C PRO A 139 -13.02 25.38 -6.90
#